data_63f8617f4917479da48c7f007b77a5bf
#
_entry.id   63f8617f4917479da48c7f007b77a5bf
#
_cell.length_a   1.000
_cell.length_b   1.000
_cell.length_c   1.000
_cell.angle_alpha   90.00
_cell.angle_beta   90.00
_cell.angle_gamma   90.00
#
_symmetry.space_group_name_H-M   'P 1'
#
loop_
_entity.id
_entity.type
_entity.pdbx_description
1 polymer ?
#
loop_
_entity_poly.entity_id
_entity_poly.type
_entity_poly.pdbx_seq_one_letter_code
_entity_poly.pdbx_strand_id
1 'polypeptide(L)'
;MNQKLLLTLVAALALVAGVGMGGWFSTQSAENETPQYLQTFPEPRQLAEVTLLNQHGETVTNELFKGHWSLLFLGYTFCPDVCPTTMAALGKIYPELKNISTDSPIQVVFVSVEPKRDTPERLASYVEYFNPEFVALTGEHKMLFPFARSMGLMYAIAESTDNPNYLVDHSASVVVVDPNGLAIGRFKPEYN
;
A
#
# COMPACT_ATOMS: atom_id res chain seq x y z
N MET A 1 -34.49 10.35 -58.26
CA MET A 1 -33.78 10.78 -57.06
C MET A 1 -32.41 11.26 -57.49
N ASN A 2 -32.03 12.49 -57.14
CA ASN A 2 -30.83 13.12 -57.70
C ASN A 2 -29.56 12.50 -57.07
N GLN A 3 -28.65 11.96 -57.85
CA GLN A 3 -27.43 11.28 -57.41
C GLN A 3 -26.62 12.11 -56.36
N LYS A 4 -26.63 13.44 -56.53
CA LYS A 4 -26.01 14.37 -55.56
C LYS A 4 -26.72 14.35 -54.19
N LEU A 5 -28.05 14.24 -54.15
CA LEU A 5 -28.83 14.17 -52.92
C LEU A 5 -28.57 12.85 -52.14
N LEU A 6 -28.42 11.74 -52.90
CA LEU A 6 -28.10 10.45 -52.32
C LEU A 6 -26.68 10.44 -51.67
N LEU A 7 -25.72 11.03 -52.36
CA LEU A 7 -24.35 11.15 -51.82
C LEU A 7 -24.25 12.01 -50.58
N THR A 8 -24.99 13.12 -50.50
CA THR A 8 -25.01 13.97 -49.30
C THR A 8 -25.70 13.29 -48.13
N LEU A 9 -26.76 12.52 -48.34
CA LEU A 9 -27.42 11.73 -47.31
C LEU A 9 -26.51 10.62 -46.74
N VAL A 10 -25.77 9.91 -47.59
CA VAL A 10 -24.84 8.85 -47.19
C VAL A 10 -23.67 9.46 -46.40
N ALA A 11 -23.13 10.60 -46.84
CA ALA A 11 -22.06 11.28 -46.13
C ALA A 11 -22.49 11.77 -44.73
N ALA A 12 -23.71 12.33 -44.64
CA ALA A 12 -24.28 12.78 -43.35
C ALA A 12 -24.51 11.60 -42.38
N LEU A 13 -25.04 10.48 -42.86
CA LEU A 13 -25.22 9.25 -42.04
C LEU A 13 -23.88 8.66 -41.57
N ALA A 14 -22.87 8.63 -42.42
CA ALA A 14 -21.53 8.17 -42.05
C ALA A 14 -20.87 9.06 -40.97
N LEU A 15 -21.08 10.39 -41.05
CA LEU A 15 -20.58 11.33 -40.07
C LEU A 15 -21.24 11.16 -38.71
N VAL A 16 -22.55 10.98 -38.66
CA VAL A 16 -23.33 10.75 -37.43
C VAL A 16 -22.94 9.41 -36.81
N ALA A 17 -22.78 8.36 -37.61
CA ALA A 17 -22.34 7.05 -37.13
C ALA A 17 -20.88 7.08 -36.59
N GLY A 18 -20.00 7.84 -37.28
CA GLY A 18 -18.59 8.01 -36.85
C GLY A 18 -18.45 8.76 -35.52
N VAL A 19 -19.22 9.84 -35.34
CA VAL A 19 -19.25 10.63 -34.10
C VAL A 19 -19.90 9.81 -32.96
N GLY A 20 -20.96 9.07 -33.24
CA GLY A 20 -21.61 8.21 -32.23
C GLY A 20 -20.74 7.06 -31.74
N MET A 21 -20.04 6.35 -32.67
CA MET A 21 -19.10 5.32 -32.31
C MET A 21 -17.84 5.89 -31.63
N GLY A 22 -17.30 7.00 -32.10
CA GLY A 22 -16.14 7.66 -31.47
C GLY A 22 -16.45 8.10 -30.03
N GLY A 23 -17.65 8.67 -29.79
CA GLY A 23 -18.11 9.02 -28.44
C GLY A 23 -18.25 7.81 -27.52
N TRP A 24 -18.81 6.70 -28.02
CA TRP A 24 -18.93 5.47 -27.23
C TRP A 24 -17.59 4.86 -26.87
N PHE A 25 -16.63 4.78 -27.81
CA PHE A 25 -15.27 4.30 -27.50
C PHE A 25 -14.52 5.24 -26.55
N SER A 26 -14.69 6.56 -26.66
CA SER A 26 -14.06 7.52 -25.74
C SER A 26 -14.60 7.44 -24.33
N THR A 27 -15.88 7.15 -24.12
CA THR A 27 -16.48 6.99 -22.77
C THR A 27 -16.08 5.68 -22.11
N GLN A 28 -15.76 4.63 -22.86
CA GLN A 28 -15.26 3.38 -22.31
C GLN A 28 -13.78 3.40 -21.90
N SER A 29 -13.00 4.34 -22.41
CA SER A 29 -11.58 4.49 -22.05
C SER A 29 -11.34 5.36 -20.81
N ALA A 30 -12.36 5.97 -20.23
CA ALA A 30 -12.25 6.84 -19.06
C ALA A 30 -12.39 6.09 -17.71
N GLU A 31 -12.72 4.80 -17.73
CA GLU A 31 -12.78 3.98 -16.51
C GLU A 31 -11.51 3.17 -16.37
N ASN A 32 -10.72 3.49 -15.37
CA ASN A 32 -9.53 2.81 -14.84
C ASN A 32 -8.16 3.40 -15.23
N GLU A 33 -7.97 4.70 -15.18
CA GLU A 33 -6.63 5.19 -14.87
C GLU A 33 -6.36 4.96 -13.38
N THR A 34 -5.91 3.74 -13.05
CA THR A 34 -5.27 3.51 -11.75
C THR A 34 -4.11 4.49 -11.63
N PRO A 35 -3.98 5.24 -10.52
CA PRO A 35 -2.89 6.17 -10.33
C PRO A 35 -1.57 5.47 -10.66
N GLN A 36 -0.71 6.12 -11.42
CA GLN A 36 0.58 5.60 -11.93
C GLN A 36 1.46 4.97 -10.83
N TYR A 37 1.24 5.34 -9.58
CA TYR A 37 2.01 4.92 -8.40
C TYR A 37 1.40 3.77 -7.61
N LEU A 38 0.10 3.50 -7.75
CA LEU A 38 -0.58 2.39 -7.08
C LEU A 38 -0.63 1.18 -8.02
N GLN A 39 0.06 0.11 -7.64
CA GLN A 39 -0.08 -1.20 -8.26
C GLN A 39 -1.16 -1.98 -7.54
N THR A 40 -2.35 -2.06 -8.14
CA THR A 40 -3.42 -2.91 -7.64
C THR A 40 -3.07 -4.38 -7.86
N PHE A 41 -3.46 -5.25 -6.94
CA PHE A 41 -3.37 -6.68 -7.15
C PHE A 41 -4.51 -7.15 -8.07
N PRO A 42 -4.29 -8.15 -8.93
CA PRO A 42 -5.34 -8.71 -9.79
C PRO A 42 -6.58 -9.18 -8.99
N GLU A 43 -6.34 -9.69 -7.79
CA GLU A 43 -7.35 -10.05 -6.80
C GLU A 43 -6.88 -9.61 -5.41
N PRO A 44 -7.80 -9.12 -4.55
CA PRO A 44 -7.49 -8.83 -3.15
C PRO A 44 -6.90 -10.07 -2.45
N ARG A 45 -5.87 -9.87 -1.63
CA ARG A 45 -5.14 -10.95 -0.97
C ARG A 45 -5.53 -11.05 0.50
N GLN A 46 -5.88 -12.23 0.92
CA GLN A 46 -6.07 -12.54 2.34
C GLN A 46 -4.72 -12.42 3.06
N LEU A 47 -4.67 -11.63 4.14
CA LEU A 47 -3.51 -11.61 5.03
C LEU A 47 -3.40 -12.94 5.77
N ALA A 48 -2.18 -13.48 5.89
CA ALA A 48 -1.96 -14.63 6.77
C ALA A 48 -2.32 -14.26 8.20
N GLU A 49 -2.87 -15.21 8.94
CA GLU A 49 -3.19 -15.01 10.35
C GLU A 49 -1.90 -14.78 11.15
N VAL A 50 -1.93 -13.74 11.98
CA VAL A 50 -0.78 -13.37 12.81
C VAL A 50 -1.21 -13.08 14.24
N THR A 51 -0.24 -13.30 15.12
CA THR A 51 -0.22 -12.81 16.49
C THR A 51 1.10 -12.09 16.68
N LEU A 52 1.05 -10.77 16.75
CA LEU A 52 2.20 -9.88 16.84
C LEU A 52 2.11 -9.06 18.13
N LEU A 53 3.17 -8.32 18.45
CA LEU A 53 3.20 -7.34 19.54
C LEU A 53 3.17 -5.93 18.94
N ASN A 54 2.38 -5.05 19.53
CA ASN A 54 2.43 -3.63 19.19
C ASN A 54 3.54 -2.90 19.99
N GLN A 55 3.72 -1.61 19.74
CA GLN A 55 4.69 -0.76 20.42
C GLN A 55 4.45 -0.59 21.94
N HIS A 56 3.31 -1.04 22.46
CA HIS A 56 2.98 -1.03 23.89
C HIS A 56 3.18 -2.41 24.54
N GLY A 57 3.69 -3.40 23.78
CA GLY A 57 3.86 -4.77 24.26
C GLY A 57 2.56 -5.58 24.31
N GLU A 58 1.48 -5.08 23.73
CA GLU A 58 0.18 -5.74 23.68
C GLU A 58 0.10 -6.68 22.48
N THR A 59 -0.56 -7.81 22.67
CA THR A 59 -0.82 -8.77 21.60
C THR A 59 -1.88 -8.25 20.65
N VAL A 60 -1.60 -8.23 19.36
CA VAL A 60 -2.53 -7.87 18.30
C VAL A 60 -2.63 -8.97 17.24
N THR A 61 -3.78 -9.05 16.59
CA THR A 61 -4.10 -10.01 15.53
C THR A 61 -4.56 -9.27 14.28
N ASN A 62 -5.00 -10.00 13.26
CA ASN A 62 -5.56 -9.41 12.03
C ASN A 62 -6.78 -8.51 12.28
N GLU A 63 -7.41 -8.58 13.46
CA GLU A 63 -8.51 -7.68 13.83
C GLU A 63 -8.08 -6.18 13.80
N LEU A 64 -6.78 -5.89 13.99
CA LEU A 64 -6.23 -4.54 13.86
C LEU A 64 -6.53 -3.90 12.49
N PHE A 65 -6.61 -4.69 11.44
CA PHE A 65 -6.80 -4.19 10.07
C PHE A 65 -8.27 -4.03 9.70
N LYS A 66 -9.20 -4.61 10.47
CA LYS A 66 -10.64 -4.50 10.18
C LYS A 66 -11.19 -3.13 10.57
N GLY A 67 -12.05 -2.60 9.72
CA GLY A 67 -12.66 -1.28 9.91
C GLY A 67 -11.71 -0.11 9.66
N HIS A 68 -10.50 -0.35 9.13
CA HIS A 68 -9.51 0.67 8.82
C HIS A 68 -8.94 0.49 7.42
N TRP A 69 -8.70 1.58 6.72
CA TRP A 69 -7.73 1.60 5.64
C TRP A 69 -6.33 1.61 6.24
N SER A 70 -5.50 0.63 5.91
CA SER A 70 -4.16 0.53 6.49
C SER A 70 -3.08 0.70 5.42
N LEU A 71 -2.15 1.63 5.65
CA LEU A 71 -0.91 1.78 4.90
C LEU A 71 0.17 1.03 5.66
N LEU A 72 0.52 -0.17 5.18
CA LEU A 72 1.42 -1.09 5.86
C LEU A 72 2.79 -1.07 5.20
N PHE A 73 3.82 -0.84 6.00
CA PHE A 73 5.21 -0.78 5.57
C PHE A 73 6.09 -1.73 6.38
N LEU A 74 6.85 -2.61 5.69
CA LEU A 74 7.88 -3.45 6.33
C LEU A 74 9.17 -2.66 6.48
N GLY A 75 9.83 -2.82 7.62
CA GLY A 75 11.10 -2.16 7.87
C GLY A 75 11.77 -2.61 9.16
N TYR A 76 12.74 -1.84 9.63
CA TYR A 76 13.39 -2.01 10.93
C TYR A 76 14.00 -0.67 11.36
N THR A 77 14.12 -0.46 12.68
CA THR A 77 14.49 0.87 13.20
C THR A 77 15.95 1.26 12.95
N PHE A 78 16.82 0.29 12.65
CA PHE A 78 18.23 0.50 12.31
C PHE A 78 18.49 0.68 10.81
N CYS A 79 17.42 0.73 9.98
CA CYS A 79 17.57 1.02 8.55
C CYS A 79 18.09 2.45 8.35
N PRO A 80 19.21 2.64 7.61
CA PRO A 80 19.83 3.97 7.54
C PRO A 80 19.15 4.92 6.53
N ASP A 81 18.27 4.45 5.65
CA ASP A 81 17.81 5.23 4.51
C ASP A 81 16.32 5.08 4.23
N VAL A 82 15.90 3.98 3.59
CA VAL A 82 14.54 3.86 3.03
C VAL A 82 13.43 3.88 4.09
N CYS A 83 13.68 3.30 5.28
CA CYS A 83 12.67 3.28 6.34
C CYS A 83 12.37 4.68 6.89
N PRO A 84 13.37 5.46 7.37
CA PRO A 84 13.08 6.81 7.87
C PRO A 84 12.54 7.73 6.77
N THR A 85 12.98 7.59 5.53
CA THR A 85 12.47 8.38 4.39
C THR A 85 10.99 8.08 4.13
N THR A 86 10.61 6.80 4.09
CA THR A 86 9.21 6.40 3.89
C THR A 86 8.32 6.83 5.05
N MET A 87 8.77 6.62 6.29
CA MET A 87 8.00 7.01 7.49
C MET A 87 7.81 8.53 7.58
N ALA A 88 8.83 9.32 7.23
CA ALA A 88 8.74 10.78 7.17
C ALA A 88 7.75 11.24 6.08
N ALA A 89 7.77 10.61 4.90
CA ALA A 89 6.82 10.89 3.83
C ALA A 89 5.38 10.59 4.25
N LEU A 90 5.14 9.44 4.88
CA LEU A 90 3.82 9.08 5.43
C LEU A 90 3.38 10.04 6.52
N GLY A 91 4.27 10.44 7.44
CA GLY A 91 3.98 11.42 8.49
C GLY A 91 3.59 12.78 7.92
N LYS A 92 4.27 13.22 6.86
CA LYS A 92 3.97 14.50 6.20
C LYS A 92 2.58 14.53 5.57
N ILE A 93 2.16 13.43 4.91
CA ILE A 93 0.86 13.37 4.22
C ILE A 93 -0.28 12.91 5.13
N TYR A 94 0.00 12.40 6.33
CA TYR A 94 -1.00 11.81 7.22
C TYR A 94 -2.15 12.76 7.61
N PRO A 95 -1.91 14.06 7.88
CA PRO A 95 -3.00 15.02 8.12
C PRO A 95 -3.97 15.14 6.93
N GLU A 96 -3.46 15.05 5.71
CA GLU A 96 -4.27 15.08 4.49
C GLU A 96 -5.06 13.77 4.32
N LEU A 97 -4.42 12.62 4.60
CA LEU A 97 -5.07 11.31 4.58
C LEU A 97 -6.25 11.25 5.56
N LYS A 98 -6.12 11.81 6.75
CA LYS A 98 -7.21 11.88 7.74
C LYS A 98 -8.40 12.72 7.29
N ASN A 99 -8.19 13.65 6.37
CA ASN A 99 -9.25 14.51 5.81
C ASN A 99 -9.95 13.88 4.59
N ILE A 100 -9.48 12.74 4.10
CA ILE A 100 -10.16 12.01 3.03
C ILE A 100 -11.50 11.51 3.57
N SER A 101 -12.59 11.89 2.88
CA SER A 101 -13.94 11.41 3.23
C SER A 101 -14.07 9.94 2.87
N THR A 102 -13.93 9.08 3.87
CA THR A 102 -14.12 7.62 3.74
C THR A 102 -14.98 7.11 4.90
N ASP A 103 -15.63 5.97 4.71
CA ASP A 103 -16.46 5.32 5.75
C ASP A 103 -15.61 4.66 6.86
N SER A 104 -14.30 4.57 6.66
CA SER A 104 -13.37 3.93 7.58
C SER A 104 -12.11 4.78 7.77
N PRO A 105 -11.60 4.95 9.00
CA PRO A 105 -10.41 5.75 9.25
C PRO A 105 -9.17 5.13 8.58
N ILE A 106 -8.19 6.00 8.29
CA ILE A 106 -6.90 5.59 7.72
C ILE A 106 -5.88 5.49 8.85
N GLN A 107 -5.12 4.40 8.88
CA GLN A 107 -3.99 4.20 9.79
C GLN A 107 -2.71 3.88 9.03
N VAL A 108 -1.56 4.19 9.63
CA VAL A 108 -0.24 3.77 9.17
C VAL A 108 0.29 2.71 10.13
N VAL A 109 0.72 1.58 9.57
CA VAL A 109 1.23 0.43 10.34
C VAL A 109 2.65 0.10 9.87
N PHE A 110 3.61 0.33 10.75
CA PHE A 110 5.01 -0.09 10.57
C PHE A 110 5.19 -1.49 11.13
N VAL A 111 5.67 -2.43 10.33
CA VAL A 111 5.93 -3.81 10.77
C VAL A 111 7.43 -4.07 10.76
N SER A 112 8.03 -4.16 11.94
CA SER A 112 9.44 -4.50 12.05
C SER A 112 9.68 -5.96 11.70
N VAL A 113 10.67 -6.17 10.84
CA VAL A 113 11.19 -7.49 10.45
C VAL A 113 12.45 -7.88 11.22
N GLU A 114 12.80 -7.11 12.27
CA GLU A 114 14.01 -7.30 13.08
C GLU A 114 13.67 -7.38 14.59
N PRO A 115 12.92 -8.41 15.03
CA PRO A 115 12.45 -8.51 16.42
C PRO A 115 13.57 -8.60 17.45
N LYS A 116 14.79 -8.95 17.02
CA LYS A 116 15.94 -9.06 17.92
C LYS A 116 16.41 -7.69 18.44
N ARG A 117 16.35 -6.65 17.60
CA ARG A 117 16.78 -5.28 17.93
C ARG A 117 15.61 -4.32 18.18
N ASP A 118 14.48 -4.58 17.57
CA ASP A 118 13.30 -3.72 17.62
C ASP A 118 12.33 -4.18 18.71
N THR A 119 12.66 -3.82 19.95
CA THR A 119 11.75 -4.05 21.09
C THR A 119 10.51 -3.13 21.01
N PRO A 120 9.41 -3.44 21.70
CA PRO A 120 8.23 -2.57 21.77
C PRO A 120 8.58 -1.12 22.13
N GLU A 121 9.43 -0.90 23.13
CA GLU A 121 9.83 0.44 23.60
C GLU A 121 10.62 1.20 22.51
N ARG A 122 11.47 0.49 21.76
CA ARG A 122 12.19 1.09 20.66
C ARG A 122 11.27 1.44 19.50
N LEU A 123 10.31 0.57 19.19
CA LEU A 123 9.28 0.82 18.18
C LEU A 123 8.40 2.02 18.56
N ALA A 124 7.99 2.13 19.83
CA ALA A 124 7.24 3.28 20.33
C ALA A 124 7.98 4.58 20.05
N SER A 125 9.25 4.67 20.48
CA SER A 125 10.08 5.86 20.26
C SER A 125 10.31 6.16 18.77
N TYR A 126 10.43 5.13 17.94
CA TYR A 126 10.66 5.28 16.51
C TYR A 126 9.43 5.85 15.79
N VAL A 127 8.24 5.26 15.99
CA VAL A 127 7.04 5.73 15.28
C VAL A 127 6.56 7.08 15.81
N GLU A 128 6.69 7.35 17.12
CA GLU A 128 6.35 8.63 17.75
C GLU A 128 7.12 9.79 17.12
N TYR A 129 8.38 9.58 16.74
CA TYR A 129 9.19 10.59 16.07
C TYR A 129 8.57 11.06 14.74
N PHE A 130 7.91 10.18 14.00
CA PHE A 130 7.26 10.52 12.73
C PHE A 130 5.81 10.95 12.91
N ASN A 131 5.05 10.23 13.71
CA ASN A 131 3.68 10.56 14.08
C ASN A 131 3.23 9.68 15.26
N PRO A 132 2.72 10.27 16.36
CA PRO A 132 2.28 9.52 17.55
C PRO A 132 1.05 8.62 17.31
N GLU A 133 0.31 8.84 16.22
CA GLU A 133 -0.85 8.01 15.84
C GLU A 133 -0.45 6.77 15.02
N PHE A 134 0.82 6.62 14.66
CA PHE A 134 1.27 5.45 13.91
C PHE A 134 1.34 4.22 14.80
N VAL A 135 1.00 3.08 14.22
CA VAL A 135 1.08 1.78 14.88
C VAL A 135 2.38 1.10 14.44
N ALA A 136 3.11 0.52 15.39
CA ALA A 136 4.24 -0.32 15.10
C ALA A 136 4.02 -1.74 15.63
N LEU A 137 4.41 -2.73 14.83
CA LEU A 137 4.25 -4.14 15.13
C LEU A 137 5.61 -4.84 15.03
N THR A 138 5.79 -5.88 15.84
CA THR A 138 6.89 -6.84 15.74
C THR A 138 6.44 -8.22 16.19
N GLY A 139 7.25 -9.23 15.93
CA GLY A 139 6.95 -10.59 16.35
C GLY A 139 7.98 -11.59 15.84
N GLU A 140 7.77 -12.86 16.16
CA GLU A 140 8.68 -13.91 15.73
C GLU A 140 8.66 -14.10 14.21
N HIS A 141 9.79 -14.43 13.61
CA HIS A 141 9.92 -14.65 12.17
C HIS A 141 8.95 -15.71 11.63
N LYS A 142 8.59 -16.72 12.45
CA LYS A 142 7.58 -17.73 12.05
C LYS A 142 6.21 -17.13 11.71
N MET A 143 5.88 -15.96 12.31
CA MET A 143 4.66 -15.20 12.04
C MET A 143 4.90 -14.15 10.95
N LEU A 144 6.03 -13.45 10.99
CA LEU A 144 6.36 -12.35 10.07
C LEU A 144 6.56 -12.84 8.62
N PHE A 145 7.20 -14.00 8.38
CA PHE A 145 7.43 -14.51 7.02
C PHE A 145 6.13 -14.79 6.25
N PRO A 146 5.19 -15.60 6.76
CA PRO A 146 3.92 -15.85 6.05
C PRO A 146 3.11 -14.57 5.90
N PHE A 147 3.14 -13.68 6.89
CA PHE A 147 2.44 -12.40 6.84
C PHE A 147 2.99 -11.49 5.72
N ALA A 148 4.31 -11.28 5.65
CA ALA A 148 4.92 -10.50 4.58
C ALA A 148 4.60 -11.09 3.19
N ARG A 149 4.71 -12.42 3.04
CA ARG A 149 4.43 -13.10 1.77
C ARG A 149 2.98 -12.99 1.32
N SER A 150 2.03 -13.01 2.24
CA SER A 150 0.61 -12.85 1.92
C SER A 150 0.31 -11.51 1.23
N MET A 151 1.09 -10.48 1.55
CA MET A 151 1.03 -9.15 0.93
C MET A 151 1.91 -9.01 -0.32
N GLY A 152 2.62 -10.07 -0.73
CA GLY A 152 3.59 -10.02 -1.82
C GLY A 152 4.87 -9.26 -1.48
N LEU A 153 5.20 -9.17 -0.19
CA LEU A 153 6.44 -8.60 0.32
C LEU A 153 7.39 -9.70 0.79
N MET A 154 8.67 -9.36 0.84
CA MET A 154 9.72 -10.28 1.30
C MET A 154 10.73 -9.51 2.14
N TYR A 155 11.42 -10.24 3.01
CA TYR A 155 12.61 -9.79 3.70
C TYR A 155 13.54 -11.00 3.92
N ALA A 156 14.81 -10.73 4.20
CA ALA A 156 15.79 -11.76 4.52
C ALA A 156 16.39 -11.51 5.91
N ILE A 157 16.56 -12.58 6.69
CA ILE A 157 17.32 -12.50 7.95
C ILE A 157 18.79 -12.33 7.57
N ALA A 158 19.50 -11.43 8.24
CA ALA A 158 20.93 -11.22 8.03
C ALA A 158 21.71 -12.52 8.24
N GLU A 159 22.64 -12.83 7.34
CA GLU A 159 23.49 -14.03 7.43
C GLU A 159 24.39 -14.03 8.68
N SER A 160 24.86 -12.85 9.10
CA SER A 160 25.63 -12.65 10.34
C SER A 160 25.11 -11.43 11.09
N THR A 161 25.05 -11.55 12.40
CA THR A 161 24.73 -10.47 13.34
C THR A 161 25.92 -10.08 14.21
N ASP A 162 27.15 -10.49 13.83
CA ASP A 162 28.37 -10.20 14.58
C ASP A 162 28.69 -8.69 14.55
N ASN A 163 28.40 -8.03 13.44
CA ASN A 163 28.44 -6.58 13.37
C ASN A 163 27.11 -6.01 13.89
N PRO A 164 27.08 -5.19 14.95
CA PRO A 164 25.83 -4.62 15.48
C PRO A 164 25.07 -3.74 14.47
N ASN A 165 25.76 -3.26 13.43
CA ASN A 165 25.20 -2.44 12.36
C ASN A 165 24.81 -3.24 11.11
N TYR A 166 24.54 -4.55 11.24
CA TYR A 166 24.11 -5.35 10.10
C TYR A 166 22.79 -4.82 9.48
N LEU A 167 22.70 -4.96 8.19
CA LEU A 167 21.51 -4.55 7.42
C LEU A 167 20.59 -5.75 7.21
N VAL A 168 19.30 -5.45 7.02
CA VAL A 168 18.26 -6.45 6.72
C VAL A 168 17.64 -6.06 5.39
N ASP A 169 17.69 -6.96 4.42
CA ASP A 169 17.03 -6.77 3.14
C ASP A 169 15.52 -6.91 3.30
N HIS A 170 14.76 -5.95 2.82
CA HIS A 170 13.29 -5.99 2.85
C HIS A 170 12.66 -5.22 1.70
N SER A 171 11.44 -5.59 1.36
CA SER A 171 10.62 -4.86 0.38
C SER A 171 10.25 -3.48 0.90
N ALA A 172 10.49 -2.44 0.10
CA ALA A 172 10.25 -1.05 0.47
C ALA A 172 8.87 -0.50 0.01
N SER A 173 7.99 -1.36 -0.45
CA SER A 173 6.63 -0.96 -0.87
C SER A 173 5.71 -0.72 0.32
N VAL A 174 4.82 0.26 0.21
CA VAL A 174 3.71 0.48 1.15
C VAL A 174 2.49 -0.25 0.62
N VAL A 175 2.01 -1.26 1.34
CA VAL A 175 0.82 -2.04 0.98
C VAL A 175 -0.43 -1.36 1.50
N VAL A 176 -1.47 -1.34 0.67
CA VAL A 176 -2.81 -0.86 1.04
C VAL A 176 -3.65 -2.05 1.42
N VAL A 177 -4.14 -2.03 2.65
CA VAL A 177 -5.09 -3.03 3.19
C VAL A 177 -6.44 -2.34 3.38
N ASP A 178 -7.50 -2.94 2.85
CA ASP A 178 -8.86 -2.42 2.92
C ASP A 178 -9.52 -2.67 4.29
N PRO A 179 -10.69 -2.07 4.58
CA PRO A 179 -11.39 -2.26 5.86
C PRO A 179 -11.89 -3.68 6.13
N ASN A 180 -11.85 -4.58 5.16
CA ASN A 180 -12.13 -6.01 5.35
C ASN A 180 -10.87 -6.79 5.75
N GLY A 181 -9.70 -6.14 5.81
CA GLY A 181 -8.42 -6.77 6.11
C GLY A 181 -7.79 -7.46 4.90
N LEU A 182 -8.13 -7.05 3.67
CA LEU A 182 -7.58 -7.60 2.43
C LEU A 182 -6.53 -6.65 1.85
N ALA A 183 -5.37 -7.16 1.47
CA ALA A 183 -4.38 -6.38 0.74
C ALA A 183 -4.82 -6.22 -0.72
N ILE A 184 -5.05 -4.98 -1.16
CA ILE A 184 -5.62 -4.66 -2.48
C ILE A 184 -4.58 -4.14 -3.48
N GLY A 185 -3.43 -3.67 -3.01
CA GLY A 185 -2.38 -3.10 -3.86
C GLY A 185 -1.22 -2.57 -3.04
N ARG A 186 -0.28 -1.95 -3.73
CA ARG A 186 0.91 -1.36 -3.10
C ARG A 186 1.41 -0.15 -3.84
N PHE A 187 1.95 0.80 -3.13
CA PHE A 187 2.80 1.86 -3.66
C PHE A 187 4.24 1.35 -3.72
N LYS A 188 4.86 1.43 -4.88
CA LYS A 188 6.29 1.19 -5.00
C LYS A 188 7.05 2.47 -4.68
N PRO A 189 8.21 2.39 -4.01
CA PRO A 189 9.09 3.53 -3.91
C PRO A 189 9.58 3.92 -5.31
N GLU A 190 9.59 5.21 -5.62
CA GLU A 190 10.29 5.73 -6.79
C GLU A 190 11.78 5.81 -6.43
N TYR A 191 12.59 4.96 -7.04
CA TYR A 191 14.02 5.13 -7.04
C TYR A 191 14.36 6.08 -8.20
N ASN A 192 14.59 7.36 -7.90
CA ASN A 192 15.20 8.31 -8.81
C ASN A 192 16.72 8.15 -8.78
#